data_9df891c7ed7b30191018c8a2fa648627
#
_entry.id   9df891c7ed7b30191018c8a2fa648627
#
_cell.length_a   1.000
_cell.length_b   1.000
_cell.length_c   1.000
_cell.angle_alpha   90.00
_cell.angle_beta   90.00
_cell.angle_gamma   90.00
#
_symmetry.space_group_name_H-M   'P 1'
#
loop_
_entity.id
_entity.type
_entity.pdbx_description
1 polymer ?
#
loop_
_entity_poly.entity_id
_entity_poly.type
_entity_poly.pdbx_seq_one_letter_code
_entity_poly.pdbx_strand_id
1 'polypeptide(L)'
;QRPLERLAKQGYDVTVVAPRADGTLDIDAMLERVDKNTILVACMMVNNEIGTRNDVERLAAEVKRRNSRTIVHVDAVQAWMRVPIKLDNIDTLSVSGHKIHAPKGIGALYLSDRLVQAFQPPYLGGEQERQMRPGTENLPYAMGLAAAAARLAKTMKSRDTAMRALNRQLREGLKAFPEVVINSPENAVPEVLNFSEMCIKSET
;
A
#
# COMPACT_ATOMS: atom_id res chain seq x y z
N GLN A 1 11.03 -4.34 1.02
CA GLN A 1 12.42 -4.36 1.55
C GLN A 1 13.48 -4.54 0.46
N ARG A 2 13.42 -5.61 -0.38
CA ARG A 2 14.46 -5.91 -1.38
C ARG A 2 14.92 -4.75 -2.28
N PRO A 3 14.04 -3.87 -2.82
CA PRO A 3 14.49 -2.70 -3.57
C PRO A 3 15.34 -1.74 -2.74
N LEU A 4 14.98 -1.53 -1.47
CA LEU A 4 15.73 -0.67 -0.55
C LEU A 4 17.08 -1.27 -0.17
N GLU A 5 17.13 -2.59 0.06
CA GLU A 5 18.40 -3.31 0.27
C GLU A 5 19.36 -3.17 -0.92
N ARG A 6 18.81 -3.16 -2.15
CA ARG A 6 19.60 -2.89 -3.35
C ARG A 6 20.15 -1.47 -3.36
N LEU A 7 19.33 -0.47 -2.98
CA LEU A 7 19.79 0.91 -2.89
C LEU A 7 20.90 1.07 -1.83
N ALA A 8 20.76 0.41 -0.67
CA ALA A 8 21.80 0.41 0.35
C ALA A 8 23.14 -0.14 -0.19
N LYS A 9 23.11 -1.22 -0.98
CA LYS A 9 24.30 -1.75 -1.65
C LYS A 9 24.91 -0.81 -2.69
N GLN A 10 24.13 0.16 -3.18
CA GLN A 10 24.58 1.20 -4.10
C GLN A 10 25.10 2.46 -3.39
N GLY A 11 25.17 2.43 -2.06
CA GLY A 11 25.71 3.53 -1.25
C GLY A 11 24.67 4.53 -0.73
N TYR A 12 23.38 4.28 -0.93
CA TYR A 12 22.34 5.08 -0.29
C TYR A 12 22.20 4.71 1.20
N ASP A 13 22.04 5.71 2.04
CA ASP A 13 21.69 5.51 3.44
C ASP A 13 20.21 5.13 3.55
N VAL A 14 19.92 3.94 4.06
CA VAL A 14 18.58 3.38 4.16
C VAL A 14 18.25 3.05 5.60
N THR A 15 17.31 3.79 6.15
CA THR A 15 16.76 3.52 7.48
C THR A 15 15.43 2.78 7.37
N VAL A 16 15.31 1.67 8.09
CA VAL A 16 14.04 0.94 8.25
C VAL A 16 13.49 1.20 9.65
N VAL A 17 12.30 1.77 9.71
CA VAL A 17 11.60 2.04 10.98
C VAL A 17 10.64 0.89 11.26
N ALA A 18 10.76 0.29 12.46
CA ALA A 18 9.86 -0.78 12.89
C ALA A 18 8.45 -0.24 13.13
N PRO A 19 7.40 -1.02 12.84
CA PRO A 19 6.04 -0.64 13.20
C PRO A 19 5.85 -0.69 14.72
N ARG A 20 4.78 -0.06 15.20
CA ARG A 20 4.31 -0.19 16.58
C ARG A 20 3.76 -1.59 16.84
N ALA A 21 3.51 -1.93 18.09
CA ALA A 21 3.01 -3.26 18.49
C ALA A 21 1.67 -3.64 17.85
N ASP A 22 0.83 -2.66 17.51
CA ASP A 22 -0.43 -2.84 16.79
C ASP A 22 -0.26 -2.92 15.26
N GLY A 23 0.98 -2.90 14.77
CA GLY A 23 1.34 -2.94 13.36
C GLY A 23 1.16 -1.62 12.62
N THR A 24 0.80 -0.52 13.31
CA THR A 24 0.77 0.81 12.69
C THR A 24 2.18 1.36 12.48
N LEU A 25 2.34 2.24 11.49
CA LEU A 25 3.59 2.97 11.30
C LEU A 25 3.89 3.85 12.51
N ASP A 26 5.12 3.81 12.99
CA ASP A 26 5.60 4.82 13.91
C ASP A 26 6.00 6.08 13.14
N ILE A 27 4.98 6.91 12.87
CA ILE A 27 5.14 8.13 12.08
C ILE A 27 6.15 9.06 12.73
N ASP A 28 6.13 9.19 14.04
CA ASP A 28 7.00 10.11 14.76
C ASP A 28 8.46 9.66 14.66
N ALA A 29 8.73 8.37 14.85
CA ALA A 29 10.05 7.78 14.63
C ALA A 29 10.51 7.89 13.15
N MET A 30 9.60 7.73 12.18
CA MET A 30 9.92 7.98 10.77
C MET A 30 10.30 9.43 10.52
N LEU A 31 9.54 10.37 11.08
CA LEU A 31 9.78 11.80 10.92
C LEU A 31 11.11 12.25 11.55
N GLU A 32 11.55 11.65 12.65
CA GLU A 32 12.86 11.91 13.22
C GLU A 32 14.03 11.60 12.29
N ARG A 33 13.81 10.72 11.31
CA ARG A 33 14.80 10.34 10.29
C ARG A 33 14.73 11.19 9.02
N VAL A 34 13.74 12.09 8.91
CA VAL A 34 13.59 12.97 7.75
C VAL A 34 14.38 14.26 7.96
N ASP A 35 15.38 14.46 7.10
CA ASP A 35 16.21 15.65 7.06
C ASP A 35 16.30 16.24 5.65
N LYS A 36 17.17 17.24 5.46
CA LYS A 36 17.41 17.91 4.17
C LYS A 36 17.98 16.99 3.08
N ASN A 37 18.59 15.87 3.46
CA ASN A 37 19.21 14.89 2.54
C ASN A 37 18.28 13.72 2.24
N THR A 38 17.16 13.61 2.95
CA THR A 38 16.18 12.54 2.74
C THR A 38 15.51 12.71 1.37
N ILE A 39 15.74 11.76 0.46
CA ILE A 39 15.21 11.79 -0.91
C ILE A 39 13.90 11.03 -1.06
N LEU A 40 13.67 9.99 -0.25
CA LEU A 40 12.50 9.12 -0.36
C LEU A 40 12.03 8.66 1.01
N VAL A 41 10.72 8.75 1.22
CA VAL A 41 9.99 8.06 2.30
C VAL A 41 9.01 7.10 1.63
N ALA A 42 9.06 5.83 1.99
CA ALA A 42 8.19 4.80 1.42
C ALA A 42 7.43 4.04 2.52
N CYS A 43 6.13 3.85 2.34
CA CYS A 43 5.31 3.12 3.28
C CYS A 43 4.12 2.42 2.61
N MET A 44 3.51 1.46 3.32
CA MET A 44 2.23 0.87 2.93
C MET A 44 1.07 1.65 3.56
N MET A 45 0.00 1.89 2.79
CA MET A 45 -1.24 2.46 3.33
C MET A 45 -2.03 1.42 4.14
N VAL A 46 -2.07 0.18 3.67
CA VAL A 46 -2.71 -0.95 4.38
C VAL A 46 -1.73 -2.12 4.38
N ASN A 47 -1.47 -2.68 5.55
CA ASN A 47 -0.61 -3.85 5.68
C ASN A 47 -1.30 -5.09 5.08
N ASN A 48 -0.59 -5.88 4.32
CA ASN A 48 -1.12 -7.04 3.61
C ASN A 48 -1.35 -8.27 4.50
N GLU A 49 -0.69 -8.34 5.66
CA GLU A 49 -0.75 -9.49 6.58
C GLU A 49 -1.86 -9.31 7.63
N ILE A 50 -1.84 -8.20 8.33
CA ILE A 50 -2.73 -7.95 9.47
C ILE A 50 -3.82 -6.91 9.18
N GLY A 51 -3.80 -6.29 7.99
CA GLY A 51 -4.83 -5.33 7.57
C GLY A 51 -4.77 -3.96 8.25
N THR A 52 -3.73 -3.68 9.04
CA THR A 52 -3.58 -2.39 9.72
C THR A 52 -3.57 -1.24 8.70
N ARG A 53 -4.40 -0.24 8.95
CA ARG A 53 -4.45 0.99 8.15
C ARG A 53 -3.52 2.05 8.75
N ASN A 54 -2.66 2.60 7.91
CA ASN A 54 -1.71 3.64 8.28
C ASN A 54 -2.19 5.03 7.88
N ASP A 55 -1.91 6.04 8.69
CA ASP A 55 -2.19 7.45 8.42
C ASP A 55 -1.11 8.05 7.50
N VAL A 56 -1.15 7.62 6.23
CA VAL A 56 -0.19 8.09 5.23
C VAL A 56 -0.42 9.55 4.86
N GLU A 57 -1.63 10.08 5.05
CA GLU A 57 -1.95 11.49 4.80
C GLU A 57 -1.16 12.38 5.79
N ARG A 58 -1.19 12.05 7.09
CA ARG A 58 -0.38 12.73 8.10
C ARG A 58 1.11 12.60 7.81
N LEU A 59 1.59 11.38 7.55
CA LEU A 59 3.00 11.15 7.23
C LEU A 59 3.44 12.00 6.04
N ALA A 60 2.69 11.99 4.94
CA ALA A 60 3.03 12.74 3.74
C ALA A 60 3.08 14.24 3.98
N ALA A 61 2.08 14.80 4.67
CA ALA A 61 2.03 16.22 5.01
C ALA A 61 3.23 16.65 5.88
N GLU A 62 3.54 15.86 6.91
CA GLU A 62 4.65 16.17 7.81
C GLU A 62 6.03 16.02 7.13
N VAL A 63 6.20 15.02 6.26
CA VAL A 63 7.42 14.87 5.45
C VAL A 63 7.61 16.10 4.57
N LYS A 64 6.56 16.55 3.86
CA LYS A 64 6.63 17.73 3.00
C LYS A 64 6.93 19.01 3.76
N ARG A 65 6.42 19.14 4.97
CA ARG A 65 6.71 20.28 5.86
C ARG A 65 8.18 20.32 6.28
N ARG A 66 8.81 19.16 6.52
CA ARG A 66 10.24 19.06 6.88
C ARG A 66 11.17 19.22 5.69
N ASN A 67 10.84 18.56 4.60
CA ASN A 67 11.58 18.64 3.34
C ASN A 67 10.62 18.45 2.15
N SER A 68 10.22 19.53 1.52
CA SER A 68 9.30 19.52 0.38
C SER A 68 9.83 18.75 -0.84
N ARG A 69 11.15 18.56 -0.93
CA ARG A 69 11.79 17.80 -2.02
C ARG A 69 11.72 16.30 -1.84
N THR A 70 11.58 15.82 -0.61
CA THR A 70 11.47 14.37 -0.34
C THR A 70 10.30 13.78 -1.11
N ILE A 71 10.54 12.70 -1.82
CA ILE A 71 9.50 11.93 -2.52
C ILE A 71 8.78 11.06 -1.48
N VAL A 72 7.45 11.11 -1.47
CA VAL A 72 6.62 10.20 -0.67
C VAL A 72 6.01 9.16 -1.58
N HIS A 73 6.43 7.91 -1.41
CA HIS A 73 5.88 6.74 -2.09
C HIS A 73 4.93 5.97 -1.18
N VAL A 74 3.74 5.68 -1.67
CA VAL A 74 2.75 4.88 -0.95
C VAL A 74 2.42 3.61 -1.73
N ASP A 75 2.63 2.46 -1.10
CA ASP A 75 2.07 1.20 -1.58
C ASP A 75 0.59 1.13 -1.14
N ALA A 76 -0.30 1.29 -2.12
CA ALA A 76 -1.75 1.23 -1.92
C ALA A 76 -2.37 -0.05 -2.48
N VAL A 77 -1.58 -1.08 -2.73
CA VAL A 77 -2.04 -2.35 -3.31
C VAL A 77 -3.18 -2.97 -2.48
N GLN A 78 -3.10 -2.88 -1.16
CA GLN A 78 -4.16 -3.37 -0.26
C GLN A 78 -5.22 -2.31 0.10
N ALA A 79 -4.97 -1.04 -0.23
CA ALA A 79 -5.87 0.07 0.10
C ALA A 79 -6.84 0.41 -1.03
N TRP A 80 -6.37 0.32 -2.29
CA TRP A 80 -7.13 0.76 -3.45
C TRP A 80 -8.46 0.01 -3.57
N MET A 81 -9.55 0.76 -3.77
CA MET A 81 -10.94 0.27 -3.80
C MET A 81 -11.43 -0.41 -2.52
N ARG A 82 -10.72 -0.25 -1.39
CA ARG A 82 -11.15 -0.67 -0.04
C ARG A 82 -11.33 0.52 0.88
N VAL A 83 -10.38 1.46 0.84
CA VAL A 83 -10.44 2.69 1.63
C VAL A 83 -10.36 3.92 0.74
N PRO A 84 -10.91 5.07 1.15
CA PRO A 84 -10.67 6.33 0.45
C PRO A 84 -9.18 6.66 0.44
N ILE A 85 -8.71 7.16 -0.70
CA ILE A 85 -7.32 7.61 -0.89
C ILE A 85 -7.33 9.06 -1.27
N LYS A 86 -6.59 9.90 -0.55
CA LYS A 86 -6.28 11.27 -0.92
C LYS A 86 -4.83 11.32 -1.39
N LEU A 87 -4.59 12.05 -2.45
CA LEU A 87 -3.26 12.14 -3.08
C LEU A 87 -2.46 13.36 -2.62
N ASP A 88 -3.01 14.16 -1.70
CA ASP A 88 -2.33 15.34 -1.17
C ASP A 88 -0.97 14.97 -0.57
N ASN A 89 0.07 15.65 -1.04
CA ASN A 89 1.47 15.42 -0.62
C ASN A 89 2.06 14.02 -0.94
N ILE A 90 1.32 13.15 -1.60
CA ILE A 90 1.82 11.87 -2.12
C ILE A 90 2.38 12.09 -3.52
N ASP A 91 3.61 11.66 -3.74
CA ASP A 91 4.27 11.84 -5.04
C ASP A 91 4.10 10.63 -5.95
N THR A 92 4.11 9.44 -5.37
CA THR A 92 3.90 8.20 -6.11
C THR A 92 3.03 7.24 -5.33
N LEU A 93 2.16 6.51 -6.04
CA LEU A 93 1.29 5.51 -5.42
C LEU A 93 1.18 4.30 -6.34
N SER A 94 1.44 3.11 -5.79
CA SER A 94 1.34 1.86 -6.54
C SER A 94 0.06 1.10 -6.22
N VAL A 95 -0.57 0.52 -7.25
CA VAL A 95 -1.75 -0.34 -7.14
C VAL A 95 -1.58 -1.60 -8.00
N SER A 96 -2.31 -2.66 -7.65
CA SER A 96 -2.27 -3.93 -8.39
C SER A 96 -3.68 -4.45 -8.67
N GLY A 97 -3.91 -4.84 -9.92
CA GLY A 97 -5.23 -5.25 -10.40
C GLY A 97 -5.78 -6.49 -9.74
N HIS A 98 -4.94 -7.51 -9.47
CA HIS A 98 -5.40 -8.77 -8.88
C HIS A 98 -5.99 -8.63 -7.47
N LYS A 99 -5.72 -7.53 -6.78
CA LYS A 99 -6.29 -7.23 -5.44
C LYS A 99 -7.71 -6.64 -5.52
N ILE A 100 -8.15 -6.26 -6.71
CA ILE A 100 -9.48 -5.71 -6.99
C ILE A 100 -10.25 -6.54 -8.02
N HIS A 101 -9.96 -7.83 -8.13
CA HIS A 101 -10.60 -8.78 -9.06
C HIS A 101 -10.37 -8.48 -10.55
N ALA A 102 -9.36 -7.69 -10.90
CA ALA A 102 -8.89 -7.53 -12.26
C ALA A 102 -7.91 -8.65 -12.65
N PRO A 103 -7.52 -8.78 -13.91
CA PRO A 103 -6.55 -9.78 -14.35
C PRO A 103 -5.22 -9.66 -13.58
N LYS A 104 -4.54 -10.80 -13.39
CA LYS A 104 -3.16 -10.80 -12.89
C LYS A 104 -2.24 -10.22 -13.97
N GLY A 105 -1.14 -9.57 -13.55
CA GLY A 105 -0.15 -9.02 -14.47
C GLY A 105 -0.44 -7.57 -14.92
N ILE A 106 -1.45 -6.92 -14.35
CA ILE A 106 -1.74 -5.50 -14.56
C ILE A 106 -1.76 -4.74 -13.23
N GLY A 107 -1.28 -3.52 -13.24
CA GLY A 107 -1.31 -2.57 -12.14
C GLY A 107 -1.13 -1.15 -12.67
N ALA A 108 -1.08 -0.18 -11.79
CA ALA A 108 -0.81 1.20 -12.15
C ALA A 108 0.11 1.86 -11.13
N LEU A 109 0.88 2.83 -11.61
CA LEU A 109 1.68 3.73 -10.79
C LEU A 109 1.17 5.15 -11.02
N TYR A 110 0.71 5.79 -9.94
CA TYR A 110 0.45 7.23 -9.94
C TYR A 110 1.77 7.98 -9.76
N LEU A 111 1.94 9.03 -10.54
CA LEU A 111 3.02 10.00 -10.40
C LEU A 111 2.40 11.39 -10.26
N SER A 112 2.84 12.16 -9.28
CA SER A 112 2.46 13.58 -9.17
C SER A 112 3.03 14.38 -10.34
N ASP A 113 2.39 15.49 -10.70
CA ASP A 113 2.79 16.33 -11.85
C ASP A 113 4.26 16.74 -11.80
N ARG A 114 4.78 17.03 -10.61
CA ARG A 114 6.19 17.40 -10.42
C ARG A 114 7.16 16.27 -10.79
N LEU A 115 6.75 15.00 -10.65
CA LEU A 115 7.58 13.86 -10.96
C LEU A 115 7.46 13.41 -12.41
N VAL A 116 6.32 13.63 -13.05
CA VAL A 116 6.10 13.24 -14.46
C VAL A 116 7.19 13.82 -15.35
N GLN A 117 7.59 15.08 -15.13
CA GLN A 117 8.63 15.75 -15.93
C GLN A 117 10.06 15.30 -15.58
N ALA A 118 10.29 14.83 -14.36
CA ALA A 118 11.60 14.40 -13.86
C ALA A 118 11.78 12.88 -13.91
N PHE A 119 10.75 12.13 -14.26
CA PHE A 119 10.77 10.68 -14.26
C PHE A 119 11.73 10.14 -15.32
N GLN A 120 12.68 9.34 -14.87
CA GLN A 120 13.55 8.60 -15.77
C GLN A 120 13.11 7.14 -15.81
N PRO A 121 12.66 6.65 -16.97
CA PRO A 121 12.17 5.29 -17.08
C PRO A 121 13.30 4.29 -16.84
N PRO A 122 13.05 3.19 -16.11
CA PRO A 122 14.06 2.17 -15.86
C PRO A 122 14.43 1.37 -17.12
N TYR A 123 13.61 1.47 -18.16
CA TYR A 123 13.80 0.82 -19.47
C TYR A 123 13.62 1.85 -20.56
N LEU A 124 14.46 1.80 -21.60
CA LEU A 124 14.36 2.64 -22.79
C LEU A 124 13.80 1.84 -23.95
N GLY A 125 13.02 2.48 -24.82
CA GLY A 125 12.40 1.83 -25.98
C GLY A 125 11.36 2.70 -26.67
N GLY A 126 10.19 2.13 -26.96
CA GLY A 126 9.09 2.82 -27.61
C GLY A 126 8.47 3.95 -26.75
N GLU A 127 7.53 4.68 -27.35
CA GLU A 127 6.92 5.89 -26.78
C GLU A 127 5.70 5.63 -25.88
N GLN A 128 5.39 4.35 -25.61
CA GLN A 128 4.23 3.96 -24.82
C GLN A 128 4.28 4.54 -23.42
N GLU A 129 3.09 4.71 -22.81
CA GLU A 129 2.95 5.32 -21.48
C GLU A 129 3.71 6.66 -21.35
N ARG A 130 3.65 7.50 -22.38
CA ARG A 130 4.38 8.79 -22.45
C ARG A 130 5.91 8.61 -22.27
N GLN A 131 6.48 7.59 -22.87
CA GLN A 131 7.90 7.19 -22.78
C GLN A 131 8.32 6.72 -21.37
N MET A 132 7.39 6.50 -20.46
CA MET A 132 7.69 6.05 -19.09
C MET A 132 7.85 4.52 -19.00
N ARG A 133 7.17 3.78 -19.87
CA ARG A 133 7.24 2.32 -19.89
C ARG A 133 7.06 1.81 -21.32
N PRO A 134 8.16 1.39 -21.97
CA PRO A 134 8.12 0.90 -23.35
C PRO A 134 7.41 -0.45 -23.45
N GLY A 135 6.98 -0.78 -24.66
CA GLY A 135 6.29 -2.02 -25.03
C GLY A 135 4.80 -1.82 -25.23
N THR A 136 4.21 -2.55 -26.17
CA THR A 136 2.79 -2.47 -26.50
C THR A 136 1.92 -2.64 -25.27
N GLU A 137 0.94 -1.75 -25.09
CA GLU A 137 0.03 -1.78 -23.97
C GLU A 137 -0.87 -3.02 -24.04
N ASN A 138 -1.06 -3.67 -22.89
CA ASN A 138 -1.97 -4.78 -22.76
C ASN A 138 -3.40 -4.26 -22.59
N LEU A 139 -4.00 -3.82 -23.69
CA LEU A 139 -5.32 -3.19 -23.71
C LEU A 139 -6.42 -4.07 -23.06
N PRO A 140 -6.51 -5.39 -23.36
CA PRO A 140 -7.49 -6.25 -22.69
C PRO A 140 -7.39 -6.23 -21.16
N TYR A 141 -6.18 -6.23 -20.61
CA TYR A 141 -5.95 -6.19 -19.15
C TYR A 141 -6.21 -4.81 -18.59
N ALA A 142 -5.85 -3.75 -19.31
CA ALA A 142 -6.15 -2.38 -18.90
C ALA A 142 -7.67 -2.13 -18.83
N MET A 143 -8.43 -2.63 -19.81
CA MET A 143 -9.89 -2.59 -19.79
C MET A 143 -10.47 -3.40 -18.64
N GLY A 144 -9.92 -4.58 -18.36
CA GLY A 144 -10.31 -5.41 -17.20
C GLY A 144 -10.05 -4.69 -15.86
N LEU A 145 -8.91 -4.00 -15.75
CA LEU A 145 -8.57 -3.17 -14.59
C LEU A 145 -9.58 -2.02 -14.41
N ALA A 146 -9.87 -1.29 -15.49
CA ALA A 146 -10.83 -0.18 -15.48
C ALA A 146 -12.25 -0.65 -15.11
N ALA A 147 -12.70 -1.76 -15.67
CA ALA A 147 -14.02 -2.34 -15.39
C ALA A 147 -14.14 -2.77 -13.91
N ALA A 148 -13.12 -3.43 -13.37
CA ALA A 148 -13.07 -3.83 -11.97
C ALA A 148 -13.11 -2.60 -11.04
N ALA A 149 -12.27 -1.60 -11.31
CA ALA A 149 -12.22 -0.37 -10.54
C ALA A 149 -13.57 0.37 -10.56
N ALA A 150 -14.18 0.54 -11.75
CA ALA A 150 -15.46 1.22 -11.90
C ALA A 150 -16.60 0.49 -11.15
N ARG A 151 -16.61 -0.85 -11.17
CA ARG A 151 -17.57 -1.66 -10.42
C ARG A 151 -17.41 -1.48 -8.91
N LEU A 152 -16.17 -1.58 -8.42
CA LEU A 152 -15.89 -1.51 -6.99
C LEU A 152 -16.09 -0.10 -6.42
N ALA A 153 -15.79 0.95 -7.19
CA ALA A 153 -16.05 2.32 -6.79
C ALA A 153 -17.54 2.56 -6.46
N LYS A 154 -18.46 1.98 -7.26
CA LYS A 154 -19.91 2.11 -7.03
C LYS A 154 -20.40 1.40 -5.78
N THR A 155 -19.70 0.36 -5.32
CA THR A 155 -20.14 -0.52 -4.22
C THR A 155 -19.23 -0.43 -2.98
N MET A 156 -18.25 0.46 -2.96
CA MET A 156 -17.23 0.51 -1.91
C MET A 156 -17.85 0.62 -0.50
N LYS A 157 -18.81 1.52 -0.29
CA LYS A 157 -19.47 1.73 1.01
C LYS A 157 -20.29 0.52 1.46
N SER A 158 -21.12 -0.03 0.59
CA SER A 158 -21.94 -1.20 0.91
C SER A 158 -21.11 -2.45 1.18
N ARG A 159 -20.02 -2.60 0.42
CA ARG A 159 -19.06 -3.68 0.60
C ARG A 159 -18.31 -3.56 1.93
N ASP A 160 -17.82 -2.39 2.30
CA ASP A 160 -17.18 -2.16 3.61
C ASP A 160 -18.13 -2.55 4.75
N THR A 161 -19.40 -2.14 4.66
CA THR A 161 -20.41 -2.50 5.67
C THR A 161 -20.60 -4.01 5.79
N ALA A 162 -20.75 -4.71 4.66
CA ALA A 162 -20.93 -6.17 4.64
C ALA A 162 -19.68 -6.91 5.16
N MET A 163 -18.50 -6.48 4.73
CA MET A 163 -17.23 -7.08 5.18
C MET A 163 -16.99 -6.88 6.67
N ARG A 164 -17.33 -5.71 7.22
CA ARG A 164 -17.26 -5.49 8.69
C ARG A 164 -18.19 -6.38 9.46
N ALA A 165 -19.38 -6.65 8.94
CA ALA A 165 -20.31 -7.59 9.59
C ALA A 165 -19.74 -9.01 9.62
N LEU A 166 -19.21 -9.50 8.48
CA LEU A 166 -18.57 -10.81 8.38
C LEU A 166 -17.32 -10.93 9.26
N ASN A 167 -16.46 -9.89 9.25
CA ASN A 167 -15.26 -9.87 10.07
C ASN A 167 -15.59 -9.93 11.56
N ARG A 168 -16.62 -9.20 12.01
CA ARG A 168 -17.10 -9.31 13.41
C ARG A 168 -17.60 -10.70 13.73
N GLN A 169 -18.44 -11.28 12.87
CA GLN A 169 -18.94 -12.64 13.07
C GLN A 169 -17.81 -13.65 13.20
N LEU A 170 -16.79 -13.55 12.33
CA LEU A 170 -15.62 -14.43 12.38
C LEU A 170 -14.83 -14.21 13.68
N ARG A 171 -14.57 -12.96 14.08
CA ARG A 171 -13.89 -12.65 15.35
C ARG A 171 -14.63 -13.22 16.56
N GLU A 172 -15.95 -13.09 16.61
CA GLU A 172 -16.75 -13.65 17.69
C GLU A 172 -16.70 -15.19 17.69
N GLY A 173 -16.77 -15.82 16.51
CA GLY A 173 -16.61 -17.29 16.41
C GLY A 173 -15.25 -17.78 16.89
N LEU A 174 -14.18 -17.04 16.59
CA LEU A 174 -12.82 -17.39 17.02
C LEU A 174 -12.61 -17.30 18.54
N LYS A 175 -13.40 -16.52 19.26
CA LYS A 175 -13.34 -16.45 20.74
C LYS A 175 -13.70 -17.77 21.44
N ALA A 176 -14.36 -18.69 20.74
CA ALA A 176 -14.65 -20.03 21.27
C ALA A 176 -13.38 -20.92 21.40
N PHE A 177 -12.27 -20.50 20.80
CA PHE A 177 -11.01 -21.24 20.77
C PHE A 177 -9.94 -20.48 21.58
N PRO A 178 -9.66 -20.88 22.82
CA PRO A 178 -8.75 -20.16 23.71
C PRO A 178 -7.29 -20.14 23.23
N GLU A 179 -6.92 -21.08 22.35
CA GLU A 179 -5.61 -21.16 21.70
C GLU A 179 -5.42 -20.20 20.55
N VAL A 180 -6.50 -19.54 20.08
CA VAL A 180 -6.43 -18.61 18.97
C VAL A 180 -6.13 -17.20 19.44
N VAL A 181 -5.11 -16.59 18.86
CA VAL A 181 -4.72 -15.19 19.05
C VAL A 181 -4.98 -14.41 17.77
N ILE A 182 -5.87 -13.41 17.84
CA ILE A 182 -6.15 -12.53 16.70
C ILE A 182 -5.07 -11.45 16.63
N ASN A 183 -4.30 -11.44 15.53
CA ASN A 183 -3.21 -10.49 15.28
C ASN A 183 -3.70 -9.20 14.61
N SER A 184 -4.76 -9.27 13.81
CA SER A 184 -5.34 -8.08 13.18
C SER A 184 -5.99 -7.17 14.22
N PRO A 185 -5.60 -5.87 14.29
CA PRO A 185 -6.25 -4.93 15.20
C PRO A 185 -7.73 -4.70 14.80
N GLU A 186 -8.54 -4.19 15.72
CA GLU A 186 -9.98 -3.97 15.46
C GLU A 186 -10.26 -2.94 14.37
N ASN A 187 -9.36 -1.96 14.23
CA ASN A 187 -9.43 -0.90 13.21
C ASN A 187 -8.80 -1.29 11.87
N ALA A 188 -8.39 -2.55 11.70
CA ALA A 188 -7.91 -3.08 10.42
C ALA A 188 -8.97 -2.96 9.33
N VAL A 189 -8.54 -3.01 8.06
CA VAL A 189 -9.48 -3.17 6.95
C VAL A 189 -10.22 -4.49 7.09
N PRO A 190 -11.55 -4.53 6.90
CA PRO A 190 -12.34 -5.71 7.25
C PRO A 190 -12.08 -6.92 6.33
N GLU A 191 -11.44 -6.72 5.19
CA GLU A 191 -11.08 -7.79 4.26
C GLU A 191 -9.90 -8.64 4.74
N VAL A 192 -9.20 -8.24 5.81
CA VAL A 192 -8.06 -8.96 6.35
C VAL A 192 -8.30 -9.28 7.82
N LEU A 193 -8.25 -10.56 8.16
CA LEU A 193 -8.23 -11.04 9.53
C LEU A 193 -7.11 -12.06 9.64
N ASN A 194 -6.07 -11.70 10.37
CA ASN A 194 -4.95 -12.56 10.68
C ASN A 194 -5.09 -13.07 12.11
N PHE A 195 -4.90 -14.34 12.29
CA PHE A 195 -4.84 -14.97 13.62
C PHE A 195 -3.79 -16.07 13.62
N SER A 196 -3.31 -16.40 14.80
CA SER A 196 -2.38 -17.49 15.06
C SER A 196 -3.05 -18.52 15.97
N GLU A 197 -2.81 -19.77 15.71
CA GLU A 197 -3.08 -20.84 16.66
C GLU A 197 -1.77 -21.29 17.29
N MET A 198 -1.69 -21.33 18.61
CA MET A 198 -0.44 -21.49 19.33
C MET A 198 0.21 -22.88 19.20
N CYS A 199 -0.55 -23.89 18.73
CA CYS A 199 -0.12 -25.29 18.68
C CYS A 199 0.09 -25.83 17.27
N ILE A 200 -0.24 -25.08 16.21
CA ILE A 200 -0.21 -25.55 14.82
C ILE A 200 0.68 -24.65 13.96
N LYS A 201 1.53 -25.25 13.12
CA LYS A 201 2.26 -24.51 12.09
C LYS A 201 1.37 -24.31 10.87
N SER A 202 1.35 -23.11 10.29
CA SER A 202 0.52 -22.76 9.13
C SER A 202 0.91 -23.46 7.81
N GLU A 203 2.03 -24.16 7.78
CA GLU A 203 2.60 -24.81 6.58
C GLU A 203 2.60 -26.35 6.69
N THR A 204 1.66 -26.93 7.39
CA THR A 204 1.46 -28.39 7.42
C THR A 204 0.36 -28.84 6.48
#